data_87ea84fb81cd205469520d39b408a621
#
_entry.id   87ea84fb81cd205469520d39b408a621
#
_cell.length_a   1.000
_cell.length_b   1.000
_cell.length_c   1.000
_cell.angle_alpha   90.00
_cell.angle_beta   90.00
_cell.angle_gamma   90.00
#
_symmetry.space_group_name_H-M   'P 1'
#
loop_
_entity.id
_entity.type
_entity.pdbx_description
1 polymer ?
#
loop_
_entity_poly.entity_id
_entity_poly.type
_entity_poly.pdbx_seq_one_letter_code
_entity_poly.pdbx_strand_id
1 'polypeptide(L)'
;MRMLISIILFTATIFGQFAKIDVKIDDRLLRNSEKQKVSSIKSEVSRFFSKHTWNEEFQDLEIPLHISIAFQGTAQKGGMETFHAQVLISDGMDLRYFDKSLQFYYNSGSSIYFDPVMFEPLGSFFAYYAYMVLAGHMDTYDFYGGNLAYDQSREIALRGIASDYPKGWSTRMQLLKEVTQNKGLREARFAFYVGMDHFLQGKPDEALEEFNLMMEGFQVVFRQFPTGRTLYFLDAHRSDLVKALSLMGQKNMLRLLADMDQAHKEIYLKAIK
;
A
#
# COMPACT_ATOMS: atom_id res chain seq x y z
N MET A 1 -21.21 12.99 54.40
CA MET A 1 -19.95 12.72 53.68
C MET A 1 -20.34 12.30 52.27
N ARG A 2 -20.36 13.25 51.31
CA ARG A 2 -20.73 13.01 49.93
C ARG A 2 -19.49 12.62 49.15
N MET A 3 -19.43 11.39 48.70
CA MET A 3 -18.35 10.84 47.86
C MET A 3 -18.57 11.30 46.41
N LEU A 4 -17.74 12.23 45.95
CA LEU A 4 -17.68 12.64 44.53
C LEU A 4 -16.96 11.55 43.76
N ILE A 5 -17.70 10.80 42.95
CA ILE A 5 -17.16 9.86 41.97
C ILE A 5 -16.77 10.69 40.75
N SER A 6 -15.45 10.96 40.60
CA SER A 6 -14.92 11.53 39.36
C SER A 6 -14.90 10.46 38.27
N ILE A 7 -15.83 10.58 37.34
CA ILE A 7 -15.82 9.80 36.10
C ILE A 7 -14.73 10.39 35.20
N ILE A 8 -13.58 9.73 35.11
CA ILE A 8 -12.56 10.03 34.12
C ILE A 8 -13.07 9.49 32.79
N LEU A 9 -13.60 10.38 31.94
CA LEU A 9 -13.86 10.05 30.54
C LEU A 9 -12.51 9.86 29.84
N PHE A 10 -12.15 8.62 29.60
CA PHE A 10 -11.07 8.27 28.68
C PHE A 10 -11.62 8.51 27.25
N THR A 11 -11.30 9.67 26.69
CA THR A 11 -11.51 9.90 25.26
C THR A 11 -10.47 9.10 24.50
N ALA A 12 -10.82 7.88 24.08
CA ALA A 12 -10.04 7.16 23.09
C ALA A 12 -10.05 8.01 21.81
N THR A 13 -8.90 8.61 21.49
CA THR A 13 -8.69 9.21 20.17
C THR A 13 -8.61 8.06 19.18
N ILE A 14 -9.68 7.83 18.43
CA ILE A 14 -9.70 6.88 17.32
C ILE A 14 -8.78 7.48 16.25
N PHE A 15 -7.57 6.97 16.15
CA PHE A 15 -6.68 7.22 15.02
C PHE A 15 -7.08 6.25 13.90
N GLY A 16 -7.15 6.73 12.66
CA GLY A 16 -7.30 5.84 11.51
C GLY A 16 -6.05 4.96 11.36
N GLN A 17 -6.18 3.81 10.67
CA GLN A 17 -5.09 2.84 10.45
C GLN A 17 -3.86 3.44 9.76
N PHE A 18 -3.99 4.58 9.09
CA PHE A 18 -2.85 5.27 8.49
C PHE A 18 -2.25 6.29 9.45
N ALA A 19 -1.03 5.99 9.90
CA ALA A 19 -0.20 6.86 10.74
C ALA A 19 0.95 7.46 9.90
N LYS A 20 1.58 8.54 10.38
CA LYS A 20 2.77 9.15 9.75
C LYS A 20 2.60 9.39 8.24
N ILE A 21 1.55 10.10 7.86
CA ILE A 21 1.21 10.38 6.47
C ILE A 21 2.11 11.51 5.95
N ASP A 22 3.00 11.20 5.01
CA ASP A 22 3.84 12.18 4.31
C ASP A 22 3.32 12.42 2.89
N VAL A 23 2.86 13.64 2.63
CA VAL A 23 2.34 14.05 1.32
C VAL A 23 3.29 15.05 0.67
N LYS A 24 3.77 14.73 -0.52
CA LYS A 24 4.60 15.59 -1.36
C LYS A 24 3.83 16.01 -2.60
N ILE A 25 3.90 17.30 -2.90
CA ILE A 25 3.23 17.90 -4.06
C ILE A 25 4.28 18.45 -5.02
N ASP A 26 4.19 18.08 -6.28
CA ASP A 26 4.90 18.72 -7.38
C ASP A 26 3.89 19.42 -8.28
N ASP A 27 3.83 20.74 -8.17
CA ASP A 27 2.92 21.63 -8.88
C ASP A 27 3.60 22.51 -9.94
N ARG A 28 4.85 22.18 -10.31
CA ARG A 28 5.67 22.99 -11.22
C ARG A 28 5.02 23.22 -12.58
N LEU A 29 4.19 22.30 -13.05
CA LEU A 29 3.49 22.39 -14.33
C LEU A 29 2.16 23.14 -14.25
N LEU A 30 1.75 23.63 -13.07
CA LEU A 30 0.54 24.42 -12.88
C LEU A 30 0.84 25.93 -12.97
N ARG A 31 -0.11 26.66 -13.50
CA ARG A 31 -0.13 28.13 -13.46
C ARG A 31 -0.42 28.64 -12.05
N ASN A 32 -0.08 29.88 -11.74
CA ASN A 32 -0.26 30.45 -10.40
C ASN A 32 -1.73 30.38 -9.91
N SER A 33 -2.70 30.63 -10.77
CA SER A 33 -4.12 30.51 -10.44
C SER A 33 -4.55 29.07 -10.14
N GLU A 34 -3.96 28.08 -10.81
CA GLU A 34 -4.21 26.66 -10.60
C GLU A 34 -3.56 26.19 -9.29
N LYS A 35 -2.33 26.65 -9.00
CA LYS A 35 -1.64 26.38 -7.71
C LYS A 35 -2.46 26.86 -6.51
N GLN A 36 -3.07 28.04 -6.61
CA GLN A 36 -3.94 28.55 -5.56
C GLN A 36 -5.14 27.64 -5.30
N LYS A 37 -5.75 27.07 -6.36
CA LYS A 37 -6.87 26.13 -6.23
C LYS A 37 -6.50 24.87 -5.46
N VAL A 38 -5.30 24.32 -5.67
CA VAL A 38 -4.83 23.08 -5.04
C VAL A 38 -4.01 23.30 -3.77
N SER A 39 -3.91 24.53 -3.26
CA SER A 39 -3.06 24.89 -2.12
C SER A 39 -3.36 24.10 -0.84
N SER A 40 -4.62 23.72 -0.61
CA SER A 40 -5.04 22.94 0.55
C SER A 40 -4.95 21.42 0.35
N ILE A 41 -4.68 20.94 -0.87
CA ILE A 41 -4.80 19.50 -1.19
C ILE A 41 -3.88 18.62 -0.34
N LYS A 42 -2.68 19.11 0.01
CA LYS A 42 -1.75 18.38 0.87
C LYS A 42 -2.35 18.07 2.24
N SER A 43 -2.91 19.07 2.91
CA SER A 43 -3.53 18.91 4.23
C SER A 43 -4.81 18.08 4.15
N GLU A 44 -5.58 18.25 3.08
CA GLU A 44 -6.80 17.48 2.86
C GLU A 44 -6.53 15.99 2.65
N VAL A 45 -5.52 15.64 1.85
CA VAL A 45 -5.09 14.25 1.66
C VAL A 45 -4.63 13.64 2.99
N SER A 46 -3.80 14.33 3.75
CA SER A 46 -3.37 13.85 5.07
C SER A 46 -4.55 13.63 6.01
N ARG A 47 -5.50 14.58 6.03
CA ARG A 47 -6.72 14.48 6.86
C ARG A 47 -7.62 13.33 6.42
N PHE A 48 -7.76 13.11 5.11
CA PHE A 48 -8.56 12.05 4.53
C PHE A 48 -8.15 10.66 5.06
N PHE A 49 -6.86 10.35 5.03
CA PHE A 49 -6.36 9.07 5.48
C PHE A 49 -6.36 8.92 7.01
N SER A 50 -6.04 10.00 7.75
CA SER A 50 -5.92 9.93 9.21
C SER A 50 -7.25 9.90 9.96
N LYS A 51 -8.33 10.40 9.37
CA LYS A 51 -9.64 10.52 10.03
C LYS A 51 -10.62 9.40 9.70
N HIS A 52 -10.36 8.63 8.65
CA HIS A 52 -11.25 7.57 8.22
C HIS A 52 -10.85 6.24 8.87
N THR A 53 -11.81 5.52 9.45
CA THR A 53 -11.60 4.13 9.88
C THR A 53 -11.85 3.24 8.67
N TRP A 54 -10.80 2.60 8.18
CA TRP A 54 -10.84 1.78 6.97
C TRP A 54 -11.28 0.34 7.24
N ASN A 55 -11.00 -0.14 8.46
CA ASN A 55 -11.42 -1.45 8.93
C ASN A 55 -11.61 -1.42 10.45
N GLU A 56 -12.72 -1.93 10.95
CA GLU A 56 -13.04 -1.89 12.39
C GLU A 56 -12.29 -2.97 13.19
N GLU A 57 -11.91 -4.08 12.56
CA GLU A 57 -11.20 -5.19 13.22
C GLU A 57 -9.70 -4.92 13.42
N PHE A 58 -9.12 -4.05 12.57
CA PHE A 58 -7.69 -3.74 12.54
C PHE A 58 -7.41 -2.27 12.88
N GLN A 59 -8.10 -1.73 13.89
CA GLN A 59 -7.97 -0.31 14.28
C GLN A 59 -6.61 0.03 14.90
N ASP A 60 -5.89 -0.97 15.39
CA ASP A 60 -4.57 -0.88 16.02
C ASP A 60 -3.42 -0.85 15.01
N LEU A 61 -3.70 -1.03 13.72
CA LEU A 61 -2.67 -0.91 12.70
C LEU A 61 -2.17 0.54 12.60
N GLU A 62 -0.86 0.71 12.58
CA GLU A 62 -0.18 1.97 12.35
C GLU A 62 0.61 1.92 11.03
N ILE A 63 -0.11 2.02 9.91
CA ILE A 63 0.47 1.93 8.57
C ILE A 63 1.06 3.29 8.18
N PRO A 64 2.39 3.42 7.96
CA PRO A 64 2.96 4.63 7.39
C PRO A 64 2.52 4.79 5.94
N LEU A 65 2.32 6.04 5.48
CA LEU A 65 1.87 6.29 4.13
C LEU A 65 2.63 7.47 3.50
N HIS A 66 3.28 7.20 2.39
CA HIS A 66 4.00 8.18 1.58
C HIS A 66 3.24 8.39 0.26
N ILE A 67 2.80 9.61 0.02
CA ILE A 67 2.03 9.97 -1.17
C ILE A 67 2.77 11.09 -1.89
N SER A 68 3.12 10.87 -3.17
CA SER A 68 3.69 11.91 -4.01
C SER A 68 2.74 12.19 -5.17
N ILE A 69 2.26 13.42 -5.28
CA ILE A 69 1.33 13.87 -6.32
C ILE A 69 2.07 14.83 -7.24
N ALA A 70 2.23 14.45 -8.50
CA ALA A 70 2.86 15.27 -9.53
C ALA A 70 1.79 15.72 -10.55
N PHE A 71 1.42 16.99 -10.49
CA PHE A 71 0.46 17.56 -11.42
C PHE A 71 1.03 17.59 -12.83
N GLN A 72 0.19 17.26 -13.81
CA GLN A 72 0.54 17.23 -15.24
C GLN A 72 -0.13 18.38 -16.02
N GLY A 73 -0.98 19.15 -15.37
CA GLY A 73 -1.73 20.25 -15.95
C GLY A 73 -3.23 20.14 -15.71
N THR A 74 -3.99 20.94 -16.43
CA THR A 74 -5.45 21.00 -16.35
C THR A 74 -6.10 20.79 -17.72
N ALA A 75 -7.37 20.38 -17.72
CA ALA A 75 -8.22 20.30 -18.91
C ALA A 75 -9.66 20.72 -18.57
N GLN A 76 -10.41 21.16 -19.57
CA GLN A 76 -11.84 21.42 -19.42
C GLN A 76 -12.64 20.14 -19.66
N LYS A 77 -13.59 19.85 -18.77
CA LYS A 77 -14.54 18.75 -18.90
C LYS A 77 -15.92 19.18 -18.43
N GLY A 78 -16.90 19.17 -19.32
CA GLY A 78 -18.28 19.58 -18.98
C GLY A 78 -18.37 21.00 -18.44
N GLY A 79 -17.54 21.95 -18.91
CA GLY A 79 -17.48 23.31 -18.41
C GLY A 79 -16.70 23.51 -17.10
N MET A 80 -16.22 22.43 -16.48
CA MET A 80 -15.40 22.49 -15.27
C MET A 80 -13.93 22.23 -15.59
N GLU A 81 -13.04 22.94 -14.88
CA GLU A 81 -11.61 22.67 -14.94
C GLU A 81 -11.28 21.41 -14.11
N THR A 82 -10.58 20.48 -14.72
CA THR A 82 -10.10 19.26 -14.08
C THR A 82 -8.59 19.23 -14.05
N PHE A 83 -8.03 18.73 -12.95
CA PHE A 83 -6.61 18.50 -12.79
C PHE A 83 -6.23 17.09 -13.25
N HIS A 84 -5.05 16.97 -13.82
CA HIS A 84 -4.42 15.70 -14.16
C HIS A 84 -3.16 15.53 -13.32
N ALA A 85 -2.98 14.36 -12.72
CA ALA A 85 -1.81 14.08 -11.92
C ALA A 85 -1.34 12.63 -12.06
N GLN A 86 -0.07 12.42 -11.78
CA GLN A 86 0.51 11.12 -11.48
C GLN A 86 0.69 11.01 -9.97
N VAL A 87 0.46 9.84 -9.43
CA VAL A 87 0.53 9.62 -7.98
C VAL A 87 1.34 8.38 -7.67
N LEU A 88 2.29 8.53 -6.77
CA LEU A 88 3.00 7.41 -6.15
C LEU A 88 2.49 7.27 -4.72
N ILE A 89 2.06 6.06 -4.36
CA ILE A 89 1.60 5.71 -3.02
C ILE A 89 2.44 4.52 -2.53
N SER A 90 3.00 4.63 -1.33
CA SER A 90 3.84 3.61 -0.73
C SER A 90 3.68 3.60 0.79
N ASP A 91 3.78 2.42 1.39
CA ASP A 91 3.89 2.25 2.85
C ASP A 91 5.32 2.46 3.37
N GLY A 92 6.28 2.74 2.47
CA GLY A 92 7.70 2.86 2.82
C GLY A 92 8.41 1.52 2.99
N MET A 93 7.71 0.41 2.79
CA MET A 93 8.23 -0.96 2.88
C MET A 93 8.18 -1.63 1.50
N ASP A 94 7.29 -2.59 1.31
CA ASP A 94 7.21 -3.40 0.10
C ASP A 94 5.92 -3.17 -0.71
N LEU A 95 5.01 -2.31 -0.26
CA LEU A 95 3.84 -1.91 -1.02
C LEU A 95 4.08 -0.57 -1.72
N ARG A 96 4.06 -0.61 -3.06
CA ARG A 96 4.28 0.56 -3.89
C ARG A 96 3.40 0.54 -5.12
N TYR A 97 2.63 1.60 -5.31
CA TYR A 97 1.70 1.77 -6.41
C TYR A 97 1.97 3.09 -7.13
N PHE A 98 2.22 3.02 -8.43
CA PHE A 98 2.39 4.20 -9.27
C PHE A 98 1.22 4.30 -10.26
N ASP A 99 0.43 5.37 -10.13
CA ASP A 99 -0.71 5.68 -10.97
C ASP A 99 -0.43 6.90 -11.85
N LYS A 100 -0.63 6.72 -13.15
CA LYS A 100 -0.34 7.77 -14.16
C LYS A 100 -1.57 8.55 -14.60
N SER A 101 -2.75 8.26 -14.06
CA SER A 101 -4.01 8.63 -14.71
C SER A 101 -5.05 9.21 -13.75
N LEU A 102 -4.65 9.89 -12.69
CA LEU A 102 -5.58 10.59 -11.83
C LEU A 102 -6.14 11.82 -12.57
N GLN A 103 -7.47 11.91 -12.66
CA GLN A 103 -8.22 13.05 -13.16
C GLN A 103 -9.33 13.41 -12.19
N PHE A 104 -9.39 14.67 -11.76
CA PHE A 104 -10.35 15.14 -10.77
C PHE A 104 -10.59 16.63 -10.88
N TYR A 105 -11.69 17.12 -10.32
CA TYR A 105 -11.92 18.55 -10.08
C TYR A 105 -11.57 18.90 -8.63
N TYR A 106 -11.09 20.09 -8.40
CA TYR A 106 -10.76 20.56 -7.06
C TYR A 106 -10.74 22.10 -7.02
N ASN A 107 -11.22 22.65 -5.91
CA ASN A 107 -11.14 24.07 -5.61
C ASN A 107 -10.60 24.29 -4.19
N SER A 108 -10.01 25.43 -3.96
CA SER A 108 -9.51 25.81 -2.63
C SER A 108 -10.65 25.74 -1.61
N GLY A 109 -10.38 25.08 -0.49
CA GLY A 109 -11.36 24.82 0.57
C GLY A 109 -12.27 23.63 0.35
N SER A 110 -12.16 22.89 -0.78
CA SER A 110 -12.88 21.61 -0.94
C SER A 110 -12.29 20.57 0.02
N SER A 111 -13.17 19.84 0.69
CA SER A 111 -12.80 18.67 1.48
C SER A 111 -12.75 17.42 0.60
N ILE A 112 -11.77 16.57 0.82
CA ILE A 112 -11.75 15.23 0.22
C ILE A 112 -12.58 14.31 1.10
N TYR A 113 -13.54 13.61 0.51
CA TYR A 113 -14.37 12.64 1.20
C TYR A 113 -14.57 11.39 0.33
N PHE A 114 -14.87 10.30 0.98
CA PHE A 114 -15.25 9.05 0.32
C PHE A 114 -16.67 8.70 0.74
N ASP A 115 -17.50 8.40 -0.23
CA ASP A 115 -18.85 7.89 -0.04
C ASP A 115 -18.94 6.50 -0.71
N PRO A 116 -19.39 5.45 0.02
CA PRO A 116 -19.47 4.11 -0.53
C PRO A 116 -20.53 3.95 -1.64
N VAL A 117 -21.43 4.91 -1.79
CA VAL A 117 -22.51 4.89 -2.81
C VAL A 117 -22.23 5.87 -3.94
N MET A 118 -21.91 7.12 -3.59
CA MET A 118 -21.68 8.19 -4.56
C MET A 118 -20.22 8.26 -4.98
N PHE A 119 -19.98 8.22 -6.29
CA PHE A 119 -18.63 8.32 -6.82
C PHE A 119 -18.17 9.78 -6.83
N GLU A 120 -17.11 10.07 -6.06
CA GLU A 120 -16.36 11.32 -6.10
C GLU A 120 -14.93 11.00 -6.60
N PRO A 121 -14.43 11.66 -7.66
CA PRO A 121 -13.21 11.22 -8.35
C PRO A 121 -11.98 11.15 -7.46
N LEU A 122 -11.73 12.16 -6.61
CA LEU A 122 -10.52 12.25 -5.80
C LEU A 122 -10.60 11.39 -4.55
N GLY A 123 -11.71 11.41 -3.84
CA GLY A 123 -11.92 10.58 -2.65
C GLY A 123 -11.98 9.10 -2.99
N SER A 124 -12.68 8.73 -4.09
CA SER A 124 -12.71 7.35 -4.58
C SER A 124 -11.31 6.86 -5.01
N PHE A 125 -10.51 7.74 -5.62
CA PHE A 125 -9.12 7.42 -5.96
C PHE A 125 -8.29 7.06 -4.73
N PHE A 126 -8.32 7.91 -3.71
CA PHE A 126 -7.56 7.66 -2.50
C PHE A 126 -8.11 6.49 -1.69
N ALA A 127 -9.43 6.31 -1.64
CA ALA A 127 -10.06 5.16 -0.99
C ALA A 127 -9.66 3.83 -1.66
N TYR A 128 -9.62 3.78 -3.00
CA TYR A 128 -9.13 2.61 -3.72
C TYR A 128 -7.72 2.21 -3.25
N TYR A 129 -6.79 3.17 -3.19
CA TYR A 129 -5.42 2.87 -2.75
C TYR A 129 -5.29 2.65 -1.25
N ALA A 130 -6.12 3.28 -0.43
CA ALA A 130 -6.20 2.98 0.99
C ALA A 130 -6.53 1.50 1.23
N TYR A 131 -7.56 0.99 0.57
CA TYR A 131 -7.93 -0.42 0.67
C TYR A 131 -6.88 -1.36 0.05
N MET A 132 -6.20 -0.95 -1.03
CA MET A 132 -5.09 -1.74 -1.62
C MET A 132 -3.90 -1.87 -0.65
N VAL A 133 -3.51 -0.80 0.03
CA VAL A 133 -2.42 -0.82 1.02
C VAL A 133 -2.85 -1.60 2.26
N LEU A 134 -4.03 -1.30 2.80
CA LEU A 134 -4.59 -2.00 3.95
C LEU A 134 -4.66 -3.52 3.71
N ALA A 135 -5.20 -3.93 2.56
CA ALA A 135 -5.29 -5.34 2.18
C ALA A 135 -3.92 -6.02 2.17
N GLY A 136 -2.90 -5.35 1.63
CA GLY A 136 -1.54 -5.88 1.65
C GLY A 136 -0.98 -6.02 3.06
N HIS A 137 -1.29 -5.13 3.99
CA HIS A 137 -0.92 -5.29 5.40
C HIS A 137 -1.72 -6.40 6.08
N MET A 138 -3.05 -6.47 5.87
CA MET A 138 -3.87 -7.56 6.44
C MET A 138 -3.39 -8.95 5.99
N ASP A 139 -2.86 -9.08 4.77
CA ASP A 139 -2.25 -10.32 4.27
C ASP A 139 -0.99 -10.74 5.04
N THR A 140 -0.40 -9.89 5.86
CA THR A 140 0.76 -10.26 6.69
C THR A 140 0.39 -10.68 8.11
N TYR A 141 -0.87 -10.49 8.51
CA TYR A 141 -1.39 -10.90 9.82
C TYR A 141 -2.24 -12.16 9.74
N ASP A 142 -3.00 -12.34 8.65
CA ASP A 142 -3.82 -13.52 8.43
C ASP A 142 -3.72 -13.96 6.96
N PHE A 143 -3.78 -15.27 6.76
CA PHE A 143 -3.64 -15.89 5.44
C PHE A 143 -4.79 -15.44 4.52
N TYR A 144 -4.47 -14.63 3.51
CA TYR A 144 -5.44 -13.94 2.65
C TYR A 144 -6.38 -12.96 3.38
N GLY A 145 -5.97 -12.46 4.55
CA GLY A 145 -6.75 -11.53 5.36
C GLY A 145 -7.18 -10.25 4.63
N GLY A 146 -6.43 -9.84 3.63
CA GLY A 146 -6.73 -8.68 2.78
C GLY A 146 -7.90 -8.83 1.81
N ASN A 147 -8.51 -10.02 1.65
CA ASN A 147 -9.52 -10.27 0.61
C ASN A 147 -10.68 -9.26 0.65
N LEU A 148 -11.27 -8.99 1.82
CA LEU A 148 -12.37 -8.05 1.95
C LEU A 148 -11.98 -6.63 1.56
N ALA A 149 -10.78 -6.18 1.89
CA ALA A 149 -10.29 -4.86 1.51
C ALA A 149 -10.01 -4.78 0.00
N TYR A 150 -9.49 -5.86 -0.62
CA TYR A 150 -9.39 -5.93 -2.08
C TYR A 150 -10.75 -5.89 -2.77
N ASP A 151 -11.79 -6.48 -2.17
CA ASP A 151 -13.14 -6.41 -2.71
C ASP A 151 -13.70 -4.97 -2.64
N GLN A 152 -13.42 -4.21 -1.57
CA GLN A 152 -13.75 -2.79 -1.51
C GLN A 152 -13.06 -2.00 -2.65
N SER A 153 -11.76 -2.28 -2.90
CA SER A 153 -11.05 -1.67 -4.04
C SER A 153 -11.71 -2.02 -5.37
N ARG A 154 -12.20 -3.24 -5.53
CA ARG A 154 -12.90 -3.70 -6.75
C ARG A 154 -14.19 -2.92 -6.98
N GLU A 155 -15.01 -2.77 -5.95
CA GLU A 155 -16.27 -2.02 -6.01
C GLU A 155 -16.05 -0.56 -6.38
N ILE A 156 -15.02 0.07 -5.80
CA ILE A 156 -14.63 1.44 -6.15
C ILE A 156 -14.20 1.52 -7.61
N ALA A 157 -13.38 0.57 -8.08
CA ALA A 157 -12.90 0.57 -9.46
C ALA A 157 -14.01 0.36 -10.48
N LEU A 158 -15.01 -0.49 -10.18
CA LEU A 158 -16.20 -0.69 -11.02
C LEU A 158 -17.02 0.60 -11.14
N ARG A 159 -17.26 1.30 -10.04
CA ARG A 159 -17.94 2.60 -10.05
C ARG A 159 -17.16 3.64 -10.84
N GLY A 160 -15.83 3.65 -10.66
CA GLY A 160 -14.95 4.56 -11.42
C GLY A 160 -15.00 4.33 -12.92
N ILE A 161 -15.06 3.07 -13.37
CA ILE A 161 -15.22 2.72 -14.80
C ILE A 161 -16.56 3.22 -15.35
N ALA A 162 -17.62 3.12 -14.56
CA ALA A 162 -18.98 3.53 -14.96
C ALA A 162 -19.26 5.03 -14.78
N SER A 163 -18.34 5.79 -14.17
CA SER A 163 -18.51 7.20 -13.86
C SER A 163 -18.22 8.14 -15.03
N ASP A 164 -18.51 9.42 -14.85
CA ASP A 164 -18.09 10.46 -15.79
C ASP A 164 -16.55 10.66 -15.81
N TYR A 165 -15.80 10.05 -14.89
CA TYR A 165 -14.34 10.13 -14.78
C TYR A 165 -13.65 8.76 -14.94
N PRO A 166 -13.87 8.04 -16.07
CA PRO A 166 -13.42 6.65 -16.23
C PRO A 166 -11.90 6.52 -16.45
N LYS A 167 -11.19 7.63 -16.68
CA LYS A 167 -9.76 7.60 -17.00
C LYS A 167 -8.94 6.91 -15.90
N GLY A 168 -8.19 5.87 -16.29
CA GLY A 168 -7.29 5.11 -15.41
C GLY A 168 -7.97 3.98 -14.61
N TRP A 169 -9.31 3.94 -14.52
CA TRP A 169 -9.99 2.95 -13.68
C TRP A 169 -9.88 1.52 -14.21
N SER A 170 -9.88 1.32 -15.52
CA SER A 170 -9.60 -0.01 -16.10
C SER A 170 -8.18 -0.49 -15.78
N THR A 171 -7.19 0.41 -15.74
CA THR A 171 -5.82 0.09 -15.34
C THR A 171 -5.75 -0.26 -13.86
N ARG A 172 -6.48 0.46 -12.98
CA ARG A 172 -6.59 0.14 -11.55
C ARG A 172 -7.24 -1.22 -11.32
N MET A 173 -8.30 -1.54 -12.09
CA MET A 173 -8.93 -2.87 -12.06
C MET A 173 -7.95 -3.97 -12.49
N GLN A 174 -7.14 -3.72 -13.54
CA GLN A 174 -6.11 -4.67 -13.96
C GLN A 174 -5.03 -4.86 -12.89
N LEU A 175 -4.57 -3.77 -12.27
CA LEU A 175 -3.65 -3.81 -11.14
C LEU A 175 -4.19 -4.66 -9.98
N LEU A 176 -5.45 -4.45 -9.60
CA LEU A 176 -6.09 -5.24 -8.54
C LEU A 176 -6.13 -6.73 -8.91
N LYS A 177 -6.48 -7.08 -10.15
CA LYS A 177 -6.44 -8.47 -10.62
C LYS A 177 -5.05 -9.08 -10.51
N GLU A 178 -4.03 -8.36 -10.95
CA GLU A 178 -2.63 -8.82 -10.87
C GLU A 178 -2.21 -9.10 -9.43
N VAL A 179 -2.57 -8.21 -8.48
CA VAL A 179 -2.24 -8.40 -7.07
C VAL A 179 -3.00 -9.59 -6.48
N THR A 180 -4.32 -9.68 -6.72
CA THR A 180 -5.15 -10.72 -6.10
C THR A 180 -4.95 -12.11 -6.72
N GLN A 181 -4.56 -12.19 -7.99
CA GLN A 181 -4.25 -13.45 -8.67
C GLN A 181 -2.85 -13.97 -8.40
N ASN A 182 -1.93 -13.10 -7.99
CA ASN A 182 -0.57 -13.50 -7.61
C ASN A 182 -0.55 -14.08 -6.18
N LYS A 183 -1.21 -15.24 -6.02
CA LYS A 183 -1.33 -15.93 -4.73
C LYS A 183 0.03 -16.26 -4.15
N GLY A 184 0.96 -16.76 -4.96
CA GLY A 184 2.29 -17.12 -4.51
C GLY A 184 3.06 -15.96 -3.88
N LEU A 185 2.88 -14.72 -4.37
CA LEU A 185 3.51 -13.56 -3.72
C LEU A 185 2.81 -13.21 -2.39
N ARG A 186 1.48 -13.29 -2.31
CA ARG A 186 0.75 -13.05 -1.07
C ARG A 186 1.14 -14.06 0.01
N GLU A 187 1.22 -15.34 -0.35
CA GLU A 187 1.68 -16.44 0.51
C GLU A 187 3.13 -16.24 0.96
N ALA A 188 4.02 -15.91 0.03
CA ALA A 188 5.42 -15.64 0.33
C ALA A 188 5.60 -14.43 1.28
N ARG A 189 4.79 -13.37 1.12
CA ARG A 189 4.81 -12.23 2.03
C ARG A 189 4.36 -12.62 3.43
N PHE A 190 3.24 -13.35 3.56
CA PHE A 190 2.77 -13.84 4.85
C PHE A 190 3.86 -14.67 5.55
N ALA A 191 4.37 -15.68 4.88
CA ALA A 191 5.40 -16.57 5.42
C ALA A 191 6.71 -15.81 5.77
N PHE A 192 7.08 -14.80 4.99
CA PHE A 192 8.23 -13.95 5.32
C PHE A 192 8.04 -13.22 6.65
N TYR A 193 6.91 -12.55 6.85
CA TYR A 193 6.69 -11.76 8.06
C TYR A 193 6.55 -12.66 9.30
N VAL A 194 5.85 -13.79 9.20
CA VAL A 194 5.75 -14.78 10.28
C VAL A 194 7.11 -15.38 10.58
N GLY A 195 7.87 -15.77 9.55
CA GLY A 195 9.21 -16.33 9.70
C GLY A 195 10.19 -15.35 10.33
N MET A 196 10.13 -14.06 9.95
CA MET A 196 10.95 -13.01 10.58
C MET A 196 10.58 -12.79 12.04
N ASP A 197 9.29 -12.85 12.39
CA ASP A 197 8.85 -12.74 13.78
C ASP A 197 9.39 -13.91 14.62
N HIS A 198 9.25 -15.14 14.16
CA HIS A 198 9.84 -16.33 14.81
C HIS A 198 11.37 -16.22 14.93
N PHE A 199 12.05 -15.77 13.90
CA PHE A 199 13.50 -15.54 13.93
C PHE A 199 13.90 -14.54 15.01
N LEU A 200 13.20 -13.40 15.10
CA LEU A 200 13.47 -12.36 16.11
C LEU A 200 13.13 -12.84 17.55
N GLN A 201 12.16 -13.74 17.69
CA GLN A 201 11.83 -14.38 18.97
C GLN A 201 12.83 -15.50 19.38
N GLY A 202 13.83 -15.80 18.55
CA GLY A 202 14.80 -16.86 18.83
C GLY A 202 14.25 -18.29 18.63
N LYS A 203 13.29 -18.46 17.72
CA LYS A 203 12.66 -19.72 17.33
C LYS A 203 13.10 -20.10 15.90
N PRO A 204 14.35 -20.59 15.72
CA PRO A 204 14.90 -20.80 14.38
C PRO A 204 14.23 -21.94 13.61
N ASP A 205 13.71 -22.96 14.27
CA ASP A 205 13.07 -24.09 13.59
C ASP A 205 11.72 -23.65 12.98
N GLU A 206 10.90 -22.92 13.74
CA GLU A 206 9.64 -22.35 13.26
C GLU A 206 9.88 -21.29 12.16
N ALA A 207 10.91 -20.47 12.31
CA ALA A 207 11.30 -19.52 11.27
C ALA A 207 11.71 -20.23 9.97
N LEU A 208 12.40 -21.38 10.07
CA LEU A 208 12.81 -22.15 8.91
C LEU A 208 11.62 -22.76 8.16
N GLU A 209 10.61 -23.24 8.86
CA GLU A 209 9.37 -23.75 8.26
C GLU A 209 8.71 -22.65 7.42
N GLU A 210 8.56 -21.46 7.96
CA GLU A 210 7.98 -20.32 7.26
C GLU A 210 8.84 -19.85 6.07
N PHE A 211 10.16 -19.79 6.23
CA PHE A 211 11.03 -19.42 5.09
C PHE A 211 11.02 -20.48 3.97
N ASN A 212 10.76 -21.75 4.27
CA ASN A 212 10.52 -22.76 3.24
C ASN A 212 9.23 -22.45 2.45
N LEU A 213 8.12 -22.15 3.15
CA LEU A 213 6.85 -21.74 2.50
C LEU A 213 7.03 -20.46 1.66
N MET A 214 7.77 -19.48 2.17
CA MET A 214 8.14 -18.28 1.40
C MET A 214 8.86 -18.65 0.09
N MET A 215 9.84 -19.55 0.16
CA MET A 215 10.60 -19.98 -1.03
C MET A 215 9.74 -20.75 -2.03
N GLU A 216 8.79 -21.57 -1.56
CA GLU A 216 7.80 -22.23 -2.43
C GLU A 216 6.93 -21.20 -3.15
N GLY A 217 6.42 -20.21 -2.45
CA GLY A 217 5.66 -19.11 -3.03
C GLY A 217 6.46 -18.37 -4.09
N PHE A 218 7.72 -18.02 -3.84
CA PHE A 218 8.60 -17.39 -4.83
C PHE A 218 8.84 -18.26 -6.05
N GLN A 219 9.05 -19.56 -5.89
CA GLN A 219 9.22 -20.46 -7.04
C GLN A 219 7.99 -20.46 -7.97
N VAL A 220 6.78 -20.39 -7.42
CA VAL A 220 5.55 -20.25 -8.20
C VAL A 220 5.53 -18.91 -8.93
N VAL A 221 5.79 -17.81 -8.21
CA VAL A 221 5.75 -16.45 -8.76
C VAL A 221 6.75 -16.26 -9.89
N PHE A 222 8.00 -16.66 -9.69
CA PHE A 222 9.05 -16.48 -10.72
C PHE A 222 8.80 -17.31 -11.98
N ARG A 223 8.05 -18.40 -11.90
CA ARG A 223 7.63 -19.17 -13.06
C ARG A 223 6.42 -18.58 -13.78
N GLN A 224 5.42 -18.12 -13.05
CA GLN A 224 4.11 -17.76 -13.60
C GLN A 224 3.90 -16.24 -13.71
N PHE A 225 4.48 -15.46 -12.79
CA PHE A 225 4.25 -14.02 -12.66
C PHE A 225 5.56 -13.27 -12.40
N PRO A 226 6.55 -13.29 -13.32
CA PRO A 226 7.82 -12.58 -13.12
C PRO A 226 7.60 -11.06 -13.19
N THR A 227 6.83 -10.51 -12.24
CA THR A 227 6.48 -9.10 -12.20
C THR A 227 7.51 -8.30 -11.41
N GLY A 228 7.62 -7.00 -11.72
CA GLY A 228 8.46 -6.06 -10.96
C GLY A 228 8.08 -5.97 -9.47
N ARG A 229 6.86 -6.39 -9.07
CA ARG A 229 6.42 -6.37 -7.67
C ARG A 229 7.16 -7.39 -6.81
N THR A 230 7.41 -8.59 -7.34
CA THR A 230 8.18 -9.62 -6.62
C THR A 230 9.62 -9.18 -6.42
N LEU A 231 10.23 -8.57 -7.46
CA LEU A 231 11.56 -8.00 -7.34
C LEU A 231 11.58 -6.83 -6.34
N TYR A 232 10.52 -6.02 -6.32
CA TYR A 232 10.41 -4.93 -5.36
C TYR A 232 10.31 -5.42 -3.92
N PHE A 233 9.58 -6.52 -3.66
CA PHE A 233 9.55 -7.17 -2.36
C PHE A 233 10.95 -7.64 -1.94
N LEU A 234 11.66 -8.33 -2.84
CA LEU A 234 13.04 -8.76 -2.56
C LEU A 234 13.97 -7.57 -2.33
N ASP A 235 13.81 -6.49 -3.07
CA ASP A 235 14.61 -5.27 -2.88
C ASP A 235 14.40 -4.65 -1.50
N ALA A 236 13.15 -4.58 -1.05
CA ALA A 236 12.79 -4.03 0.26
C ALA A 236 13.34 -4.87 1.42
N HIS A 237 13.32 -6.21 1.30
CA HIS A 237 13.62 -7.13 2.40
C HIS A 237 14.94 -7.90 2.25
N ARG A 238 15.73 -7.62 1.21
CA ARG A 238 16.99 -8.34 0.93
C ARG A 238 17.93 -8.39 2.12
N SER A 239 18.12 -7.25 2.77
CA SER A 239 19.05 -7.16 3.91
C SER A 239 18.64 -8.07 5.06
N ASP A 240 17.35 -8.09 5.38
CA ASP A 240 16.82 -8.88 6.48
C ASP A 240 16.85 -10.38 6.16
N LEU A 241 16.47 -10.75 4.92
CA LEU A 241 16.57 -12.12 4.42
C LEU A 241 18.01 -12.65 4.46
N VAL A 242 18.95 -11.87 3.93
CA VAL A 242 20.38 -12.26 3.93
C VAL A 242 20.88 -12.44 5.35
N LYS A 243 20.55 -11.53 6.26
CA LYS A 243 20.95 -11.63 7.67
C LYS A 243 20.35 -12.86 8.35
N ALA A 244 19.03 -13.05 8.26
CA ALA A 244 18.36 -14.17 8.90
C ALA A 244 18.86 -15.52 8.36
N LEU A 245 18.86 -15.72 7.04
CA LEU A 245 19.27 -16.96 6.41
C LEU A 245 20.74 -17.28 6.62
N SER A 246 21.63 -16.28 6.68
CA SER A 246 23.04 -16.47 6.99
C SER A 246 23.24 -16.97 8.43
N LEU A 247 22.58 -16.33 9.40
CA LEU A 247 22.67 -16.73 10.81
C LEU A 247 22.08 -18.12 11.06
N MET A 248 21.08 -18.51 10.28
CA MET A 248 20.48 -19.86 10.31
C MET A 248 21.23 -20.88 9.45
N GLY A 249 22.32 -20.49 8.76
CA GLY A 249 23.12 -21.39 7.92
C GLY A 249 22.42 -21.86 6.64
N GLN A 250 21.38 -21.17 6.17
CA GLN A 250 20.51 -21.55 5.04
C GLN A 250 21.14 -21.20 3.67
N LYS A 251 22.32 -21.76 3.39
CA LYS A 251 23.10 -21.49 2.18
C LYS A 251 22.36 -21.81 0.87
N ASN A 252 21.51 -22.84 0.88
CA ASN A 252 20.75 -23.21 -0.32
C ASN A 252 19.67 -22.18 -0.66
N MET A 253 18.95 -21.64 0.33
CA MET A 253 17.97 -20.57 0.12
C MET A 253 18.64 -19.30 -0.42
N LEU A 254 19.83 -18.94 0.11
CA LEU A 254 20.60 -17.80 -0.39
C LEU A 254 21.01 -17.98 -1.86
N ARG A 255 21.38 -19.21 -2.28
CA ARG A 255 21.66 -19.49 -3.70
C ARG A 255 20.42 -19.32 -4.58
N LEU A 256 19.28 -19.88 -4.14
CA LEU A 256 18.01 -19.73 -4.89
C LEU A 256 17.59 -18.25 -5.01
N LEU A 257 17.73 -17.47 -3.94
CA LEU A 257 17.47 -16.03 -3.99
C LEU A 257 18.42 -15.30 -4.92
N ALA A 258 19.70 -15.68 -4.93
CA ALA A 258 20.70 -15.14 -5.88
C ALA A 258 20.32 -15.42 -7.35
N ASP A 259 19.70 -16.56 -7.63
CA ASP A 259 19.23 -16.91 -8.97
C ASP A 259 17.93 -16.18 -9.35
N MET A 260 17.08 -15.83 -8.38
CA MET A 260 15.85 -15.07 -8.58
C MET A 260 16.12 -13.55 -8.72
N ASP A 261 17.05 -13.00 -7.94
CA ASP A 261 17.42 -11.57 -7.93
C ASP A 261 18.82 -11.37 -8.58
N GLN A 262 18.87 -11.57 -9.89
CA GLN A 262 20.12 -11.51 -10.66
C GLN A 262 20.85 -10.16 -10.55
N ALA A 263 20.09 -9.07 -10.41
CA ALA A 263 20.67 -7.72 -10.27
C ALA A 263 21.50 -7.57 -8.98
N HIS A 264 21.20 -8.35 -7.94
CA HIS A 264 21.85 -8.27 -6.63
C HIS A 264 22.48 -9.60 -6.20
N LYS A 265 22.71 -10.51 -7.13
CA LYS A 265 23.26 -11.87 -6.93
C LYS A 265 24.46 -11.91 -5.99
N GLU A 266 25.39 -10.97 -6.15
CA GLU A 266 26.62 -10.93 -5.37
C GLU A 266 26.39 -10.70 -3.87
N ILE A 267 25.28 -10.06 -3.48
CA ILE A 267 24.95 -9.83 -2.07
C ILE A 267 24.66 -11.16 -1.38
N TYR A 268 23.84 -11.99 -2.00
CA TYR A 268 23.48 -13.32 -1.48
C TYR A 268 24.68 -14.26 -1.46
N LEU A 269 25.51 -14.25 -2.53
CA LEU A 269 26.67 -15.14 -2.63
C LEU A 269 27.79 -14.77 -1.64
N LYS A 270 27.97 -13.50 -1.29
CA LYS A 270 28.91 -13.10 -0.23
C LYS A 270 28.49 -13.63 1.14
N ALA A 271 27.21 -13.77 1.40
CA ALA A 271 26.66 -14.24 2.68
C ALA A 271 26.79 -15.77 2.86
N ILE A 272 27.18 -16.53 1.80
CA ILE A 272 27.37 -17.97 1.85
C ILE A 272 28.82 -18.33 2.27
N LYS A 273 29.75 -17.39 2.10
CA LYS A 273 31.18 -17.54 2.43
C LYS A 273 31.40 -17.54 3.94
#